data_911eb5e56bd70649778344afb3493f84
#
_entry.id   911eb5e56bd70649778344afb3493f84
#
_cell.length_a   1.000
_cell.length_b   1.000
_cell.length_c   1.000
_cell.angle_alpha   90.00
_cell.angle_beta   90.00
_cell.angle_gamma   90.00
#
_symmetry.space_group_name_H-M   'P 1'
#
loop_
_entity.id
_entity.type
_entity.pdbx_description
1 polymer ?
#
loop_
_entity_poly.entity_id
_entity_poly.type
_entity_poly.pdbx_seq_one_letter_code
_entity_poly.pdbx_strand_id
1 'polypeptide(L)'
;MFFSLTLGLVASSCDNAANTNEDSDFRYLADEFADIKVIRYRIPGWEQLDLSQKEYIYYLSEAAKYGRDIFWQQNFRHGLEVRKTLETIINNYDGDKNSAEFKEFLTYAKRVFFSNGIHHHYAEEKFIPECDKEYFAKLMRDTGLEESVENMIPIIYDKSLYKYRKNISGEGDLLLQSSVNFYENVSRKEAEEYYSSIEDPEDPTPVSYGLNSKLIKRDGEIYEEVYKIDGLYGDAISKVVEYLDKAAEVAENETQKHYISLLTDYYKTGNLETWDEFNVAWVKDTSSRIDFINGFVETYNDPLGMKATWEAVVNFKDIEASKRTKIISDNAQWFEDNSPVDERFKKEKVKGVSAKVITVAQLGGDCHPTSPLGINLPNADWIRKEHGSKSVTIANISEAYDKAAQESPKNMTTEFSWDSKETELLKKYNTVTNNLHTDLHECLGHGSGQLLEGTSPNALKEYSSPLEEARADIFALYYLADPKLVELGILPDMEAYKASYISYIRNGIFTQFVRIDEGKDVTQAHMQGRKMIAEWCYEHGKENNIIEKRSKDGKTYFVINDFEALRSLFGELLSELQRIKSEGDYDAGKNLIETYGMKIDPQLHKEVKKRYASLNLKPYGGFINPDI
;
A
#
# COMPACT_ATOMS: atom_id res chain seq x y z
N MET A 1 3.86 18.27 71.03
CA MET A 1 2.79 19.26 70.98
C MET A 1 2.16 19.09 69.58
N PHE A 2 1.10 18.31 69.45
CA PHE A 2 -0.32 18.63 69.41
C PHE A 2 -0.61 19.74 68.36
N PHE A 3 -1.30 19.46 67.30
CA PHE A 3 -2.71 19.37 66.86
C PHE A 3 -2.72 19.65 65.40
N SER A 4 -3.59 19.28 64.53
CA SER A 4 -4.89 18.56 64.50
C SER A 4 -5.30 18.25 63.05
N LEU A 5 -6.03 17.16 62.89
CA LEU A 5 -6.75 16.77 61.67
C LEU A 5 -7.80 17.80 61.26
N THR A 6 -7.97 18.03 59.96
CA THR A 6 -9.30 18.27 59.38
C THR A 6 -9.40 17.54 58.04
N LEU A 7 -10.27 16.53 58.00
CA LEU A 7 -10.79 15.90 56.78
C LEU A 7 -11.64 16.91 56.01
N GLY A 8 -11.31 17.09 54.77
CA GLY A 8 -12.20 17.71 53.79
C GLY A 8 -12.42 16.74 52.65
N LEU A 9 -13.57 16.05 52.61
CA LEU A 9 -14.04 15.34 51.44
C LEU A 9 -14.32 16.35 50.31
N VAL A 10 -13.59 16.28 49.23
CA VAL A 10 -13.97 16.86 47.97
C VAL A 10 -14.17 15.73 46.98
N ALA A 11 -15.41 15.62 46.51
CA ALA A 11 -15.80 14.71 45.49
C ALA A 11 -14.99 14.99 44.20
N SER A 12 -14.24 13.99 43.78
CA SER A 12 -13.52 14.02 42.50
C SER A 12 -14.52 13.72 41.41
N SER A 13 -14.88 14.73 40.64
CA SER A 13 -15.43 14.56 39.29
C SER A 13 -14.27 14.05 38.43
N CYS A 14 -14.43 12.88 37.86
CA CYS A 14 -13.53 12.37 36.83
C CYS A 14 -13.73 13.23 35.58
N ASP A 15 -12.91 14.23 35.39
CA ASP A 15 -12.70 14.86 34.10
C ASP A 15 -11.74 13.96 33.28
N ASN A 16 -12.29 13.38 32.25
CA ASN A 16 -11.53 12.80 31.13
C ASN A 16 -10.84 13.94 30.34
N ALA A 17 -9.72 14.43 30.86
CA ALA A 17 -8.83 15.36 30.18
C ALA A 17 -7.39 14.92 30.37
N ALA A 18 -7.04 13.83 29.70
CA ALA A 18 -5.64 13.43 29.52
C ALA A 18 -5.51 12.77 28.15
N ASN A 19 -5.04 13.53 27.19
CA ASN A 19 -4.24 13.12 26.03
C ASN A 19 -4.27 14.17 24.90
N THR A 20 -4.08 15.45 25.19
CA THR A 20 -4.03 16.48 24.14
C THR A 20 -2.63 17.09 23.91
N ASN A 21 -1.60 16.71 24.67
CA ASN A 21 -0.27 17.31 24.52
C ASN A 21 0.80 16.38 23.89
N GLU A 22 0.64 15.08 23.89
CA GLU A 22 1.59 14.18 23.19
C GLU A 22 1.38 14.12 21.67
N ASP A 23 0.21 14.49 21.20
CA ASP A 23 -0.13 14.48 19.76
C ASP A 23 0.53 15.62 18.97
N SER A 24 0.94 16.72 19.64
CA SER A 24 1.50 17.90 18.96
C SER A 24 2.96 17.74 18.54
N ASP A 25 3.72 16.83 19.14
CA ASP A 25 5.17 16.71 18.95
C ASP A 25 5.60 15.57 18.01
N PHE A 26 4.70 14.65 17.65
CA PHE A 26 5.04 13.58 16.74
C PHE A 26 5.07 14.08 15.28
N ARG A 27 6.24 13.98 14.66
CA ARG A 27 6.43 14.32 13.26
C ARG A 27 6.39 13.07 12.39
N TYR A 28 5.47 13.06 11.43
CA TYR A 28 5.35 11.99 10.43
C TYR A 28 6.45 12.07 9.37
N LEU A 29 6.78 13.26 8.89
CA LEU A 29 7.88 13.45 7.95
C LEU A 29 9.21 13.51 8.70
N ALA A 30 10.01 12.43 8.60
CA ALA A 30 11.29 12.31 9.31
C ALA A 30 12.47 12.91 8.53
N ASP A 31 12.55 12.67 7.21
CA ASP A 31 13.65 13.12 6.36
C ASP A 31 13.19 13.21 4.90
N GLU A 32 13.90 14.02 4.11
CA GLU A 32 13.75 14.08 2.65
C GLU A 32 15.13 14.14 2.00
N PHE A 33 15.39 13.29 1.03
CA PHE A 33 16.64 13.28 0.26
C PHE A 33 16.39 12.76 -1.16
N ALA A 34 17.18 13.19 -2.12
CA ALA A 34 17.00 12.86 -3.52
C ALA A 34 15.52 13.02 -3.96
N ASP A 35 14.88 11.93 -4.34
CA ASP A 35 13.46 11.84 -4.74
C ASP A 35 12.57 11.16 -3.69
N ILE A 36 13.05 10.99 -2.45
CA ILE A 36 12.46 10.15 -1.41
C ILE A 36 12.05 10.98 -0.19
N LYS A 37 10.88 10.64 0.38
CA LYS A 37 10.42 11.00 1.72
C LYS A 37 10.55 9.82 2.66
N VAL A 38 11.08 10.06 3.85
CA VAL A 38 11.10 9.08 4.94
C VAL A 38 10.01 9.44 5.94
N ILE A 39 9.11 8.51 6.17
CA ILE A 39 7.87 8.72 6.91
C ILE A 39 7.89 7.83 8.17
N ARG A 40 7.44 8.39 9.30
CA ARG A 40 7.16 7.65 10.52
C ARG A 40 5.68 7.35 10.60
N TYR A 41 5.31 6.29 11.27
CA TYR A 41 3.92 5.97 11.56
C TYR A 41 3.73 5.65 13.04
N ARG A 42 2.51 5.85 13.54
CA ARG A 42 2.08 5.48 14.89
C ARG A 42 1.40 4.12 14.85
N ILE A 43 1.27 3.52 16.02
CA ILE A 43 0.55 2.26 16.23
C ILE A 43 -0.69 2.55 17.09
N PRO A 44 -1.75 3.17 16.54
CA PRO A 44 -2.96 3.44 17.30
C PRO A 44 -3.58 2.15 17.83
N GLY A 45 -4.07 2.18 19.08
CA GLY A 45 -4.62 1.01 19.75
C GLY A 45 -3.60 0.12 20.47
N TRP A 46 -2.30 0.45 20.43
CA TRP A 46 -1.25 -0.28 21.16
C TRP A 46 -1.52 -0.40 22.66
N GLU A 47 -2.02 0.67 23.29
CA GLU A 47 -2.33 0.68 24.73
C GLU A 47 -3.53 -0.19 25.12
N GLN A 48 -4.33 -0.61 24.14
CA GLN A 48 -5.46 -1.50 24.34
C GLN A 48 -5.08 -3.00 24.29
N LEU A 49 -3.82 -3.29 23.96
CA LEU A 49 -3.27 -4.65 23.94
C LEU A 49 -2.83 -5.04 25.34
N ASP A 50 -3.14 -6.26 25.75
CA ASP A 50 -2.59 -6.82 26.97
C ASP A 50 -1.12 -7.23 26.82
N LEU A 51 -0.48 -7.65 27.91
CA LEU A 51 0.95 -7.99 27.90
C LEU A 51 1.25 -9.17 26.99
N SER A 52 0.43 -10.21 27.01
CA SER A 52 0.62 -11.41 26.16
C SER A 52 0.53 -11.06 24.69
N GLN A 53 -0.42 -10.19 24.32
CA GLN A 53 -0.56 -9.69 22.95
C GLN A 53 0.65 -8.84 22.52
N LYS A 54 1.19 -8.02 23.40
CA LYS A 54 2.42 -7.24 23.15
C LYS A 54 3.63 -8.14 22.98
N GLU A 55 3.78 -9.18 23.82
CA GLU A 55 4.83 -10.20 23.69
C GLU A 55 4.71 -10.96 22.36
N TYR A 56 3.48 -11.31 21.96
CA TYR A 56 3.25 -11.98 20.69
C TYR A 56 3.69 -11.10 19.50
N ILE A 57 3.27 -9.84 19.48
CA ILE A 57 3.71 -8.86 18.46
C ILE A 57 5.23 -8.68 18.48
N TYR A 58 5.86 -8.63 19.66
CA TYR A 58 7.30 -8.50 19.80
C TYR A 58 8.02 -9.69 19.11
N TYR A 59 7.65 -10.93 19.42
CA TYR A 59 8.29 -12.10 18.80
C TYR A 59 8.06 -12.17 17.30
N LEU A 60 6.87 -11.86 16.82
CA LEU A 60 6.58 -11.76 15.38
C LEU A 60 7.42 -10.65 14.72
N SER A 61 7.61 -9.52 15.40
CA SER A 61 8.42 -8.40 14.92
C SER A 61 9.91 -8.74 14.85
N GLU A 62 10.43 -9.46 15.83
CA GLU A 62 11.80 -9.97 15.79
C GLU A 62 12.00 -10.95 14.61
N ALA A 63 11.04 -11.87 14.38
CA ALA A 63 11.07 -12.72 13.20
C ALA A 63 11.11 -11.89 11.90
N ALA A 64 10.31 -10.83 11.82
CA ALA A 64 10.28 -9.92 10.66
C ALA A 64 11.62 -9.20 10.44
N LYS A 65 12.31 -8.80 11.51
CA LYS A 65 13.62 -8.13 11.43
C LYS A 65 14.71 -9.04 10.87
N TYR A 66 14.73 -10.34 11.26
CA TYR A 66 15.74 -11.28 10.78
C TYR A 66 15.58 -11.67 9.30
N GLY A 67 14.36 -11.69 8.78
CA GLY A 67 14.12 -11.98 7.37
C GLY A 67 14.55 -10.85 6.41
N ARG A 68 14.84 -9.66 6.91
CA ARG A 68 15.32 -8.52 6.09
C ARG A 68 16.53 -8.89 5.23
N ASP A 69 17.47 -9.64 5.76
CA ASP A 69 18.70 -9.99 5.06
C ASP A 69 18.47 -10.96 3.89
N ILE A 70 17.38 -11.76 3.95
CA ILE A 70 16.93 -12.59 2.84
C ILE A 70 16.55 -11.71 1.65
N PHE A 71 15.69 -10.72 1.88
CA PHE A 71 15.22 -9.81 0.81
C PHE A 71 16.37 -9.03 0.17
N TRP A 72 17.33 -8.54 0.95
CA TRP A 72 18.53 -7.88 0.42
C TRP A 72 19.32 -8.76 -0.55
N GLN A 73 19.45 -10.05 -0.24
CA GLN A 73 20.15 -11.03 -1.09
C GLN A 73 19.30 -11.45 -2.30
N GLN A 74 17.97 -11.53 -2.17
CA GLN A 74 17.06 -11.77 -3.29
C GLN A 74 17.08 -10.60 -4.29
N ASN A 75 17.06 -9.39 -3.80
CA ASN A 75 17.05 -8.18 -4.62
C ASN A 75 18.33 -8.04 -5.46
N PHE A 76 19.45 -8.42 -4.91
CA PHE A 76 20.74 -8.40 -5.59
C PHE A 76 21.74 -9.33 -4.91
N ARG A 77 22.44 -10.19 -5.69
CA ARG A 77 23.38 -11.19 -5.14
C ARG A 77 24.47 -10.61 -4.23
N HIS A 78 24.91 -9.38 -4.47
CA HIS A 78 25.87 -8.64 -3.63
C HIS A 78 25.18 -7.65 -2.67
N GLY A 79 23.85 -7.70 -2.56
CA GLY A 79 23.07 -6.72 -1.80
C GLY A 79 23.51 -6.60 -0.34
N LEU A 80 23.72 -7.74 0.34
CA LEU A 80 24.15 -7.74 1.74
C LEU A 80 25.61 -7.28 1.92
N GLU A 81 26.48 -7.57 0.97
CA GLU A 81 27.88 -7.10 0.96
C GLU A 81 27.95 -5.58 0.78
N VAL A 82 27.20 -5.05 -0.19
CA VAL A 82 27.06 -3.59 -0.39
C VAL A 82 26.53 -2.93 0.87
N ARG A 83 25.47 -3.46 1.47
CA ARG A 83 24.88 -2.92 2.69
C ARG A 83 25.91 -2.85 3.83
N LYS A 84 26.61 -3.95 4.11
CA LYS A 84 27.64 -4.00 5.16
C LYS A 84 28.78 -3.01 4.88
N THR A 85 29.18 -2.85 3.64
CA THR A 85 30.18 -1.84 3.22
C THR A 85 29.71 -0.43 3.57
N LEU A 86 28.49 -0.07 3.20
CA LEU A 86 27.94 1.27 3.48
C LEU A 86 27.77 1.51 4.99
N GLU A 87 27.24 0.53 5.74
CA GLU A 87 27.11 0.58 7.20
C GLU A 87 28.48 0.77 7.88
N THR A 88 29.50 0.04 7.43
CA THR A 88 30.86 0.15 7.97
C THR A 88 31.46 1.54 7.75
N ILE A 89 31.30 2.09 6.55
CA ILE A 89 31.77 3.45 6.25
C ILE A 89 31.05 4.49 7.12
N ILE A 90 29.71 4.43 7.20
CA ILE A 90 28.92 5.40 7.98
C ILE A 90 29.29 5.40 9.46
N ASN A 91 29.50 4.21 10.03
CA ASN A 91 29.77 4.03 11.45
C ASN A 91 31.22 4.37 11.82
N ASN A 92 32.19 4.06 10.95
CA ASN A 92 33.61 4.09 11.32
C ASN A 92 34.39 5.25 10.69
N TYR A 93 33.82 6.01 9.75
CA TYR A 93 34.52 7.15 9.16
C TYR A 93 34.58 8.33 10.14
N ASP A 94 35.81 8.72 10.50
CA ASP A 94 36.09 9.81 11.44
C ASP A 94 36.48 11.15 10.77
N GLY A 95 36.47 11.21 9.43
CA GLY A 95 36.80 12.41 8.67
C GLY A 95 35.65 13.44 8.63
N ASP A 96 35.78 14.43 7.73
CA ASP A 96 34.79 15.50 7.60
C ASP A 96 33.48 15.00 6.98
N LYS A 97 32.50 14.69 7.86
CA LYS A 97 31.13 14.30 7.46
C LYS A 97 30.29 15.46 6.91
N ASN A 98 30.80 16.70 6.93
CA ASN A 98 30.14 17.87 6.35
C ASN A 98 30.62 18.22 4.95
N SER A 99 31.68 17.57 4.45
CA SER A 99 32.16 17.78 3.09
C SER A 99 31.09 17.50 2.03
N ALA A 100 31.22 18.09 0.86
CA ALA A 100 30.27 17.87 -0.24
C ALA A 100 30.27 16.39 -0.67
N GLU A 101 31.46 15.82 -0.81
CA GLU A 101 31.66 14.44 -1.26
C GLU A 101 31.08 13.42 -0.26
N PHE A 102 31.20 13.67 1.07
CA PHE A 102 30.58 12.78 2.06
C PHE A 102 29.05 12.86 2.04
N LYS A 103 28.48 14.06 1.80
CA LYS A 103 27.01 14.21 1.64
C LYS A 103 26.50 13.52 0.39
N GLU A 104 27.23 13.55 -0.71
CA GLU A 104 26.91 12.79 -1.94
C GLU A 104 26.97 11.28 -1.69
N PHE A 105 28.03 10.80 -1.02
CA PHE A 105 28.12 9.40 -0.56
C PHE A 105 26.94 9.01 0.34
N LEU A 106 26.60 9.83 1.33
CA LEU A 106 25.50 9.57 2.26
C LEU A 106 24.13 9.53 1.54
N THR A 107 23.94 10.40 0.54
CA THR A 107 22.74 10.38 -0.31
C THR A 107 22.62 9.07 -1.07
N TYR A 108 23.72 8.59 -1.66
CA TYR A 108 23.77 7.28 -2.32
C TYR A 108 23.44 6.15 -1.33
N ALA A 109 24.08 6.13 -0.16
CA ALA A 109 23.84 5.12 0.87
C ALA A 109 22.36 5.10 1.31
N LYS A 110 21.76 6.26 1.56
CA LYS A 110 20.33 6.39 1.89
C LYS A 110 19.42 5.83 0.77
N ARG A 111 19.73 6.10 -0.51
CA ARG A 111 18.98 5.52 -1.64
C ARG A 111 19.08 4.01 -1.68
N VAL A 112 20.28 3.45 -1.46
CA VAL A 112 20.50 1.99 -1.41
C VAL A 112 19.75 1.36 -0.24
N PHE A 113 19.77 1.96 0.95
CA PHE A 113 19.00 1.48 2.10
C PHE A 113 17.50 1.52 1.85
N PHE A 114 17.00 2.60 1.26
CA PHE A 114 15.58 2.72 0.93
C PHE A 114 15.11 1.69 -0.10
N SER A 115 15.96 1.37 -1.09
CA SER A 115 15.61 0.44 -2.17
C SER A 115 15.97 -1.02 -1.85
N ASN A 116 16.50 -1.32 -0.65
CA ASN A 116 17.06 -2.62 -0.28
C ASN A 116 18.04 -3.20 -1.33
N GLY A 117 18.83 -2.31 -1.96
CA GLY A 117 19.79 -2.69 -3.00
C GLY A 117 20.22 -1.51 -3.85
N ILE A 118 21.11 -1.80 -4.82
CA ILE A 118 21.73 -0.78 -5.68
C ILE A 118 20.84 -0.28 -6.82
N HIS A 119 19.60 -0.79 -6.92
CA HIS A 119 18.66 -0.43 -7.99
C HIS A 119 17.48 0.37 -7.43
N HIS A 120 16.97 1.27 -8.26
CA HIS A 120 15.78 2.03 -7.91
C HIS A 120 14.59 1.09 -7.73
N HIS A 121 13.91 1.18 -6.58
CA HIS A 121 12.81 0.28 -6.18
C HIS A 121 11.61 0.26 -7.16
N TYR A 122 11.46 1.29 -7.99
CA TYR A 122 10.37 1.42 -8.96
C TYR A 122 10.86 1.42 -10.43
N ALA A 123 11.94 2.19 -10.74
CA ALA A 123 12.44 2.32 -12.11
C ALA A 123 13.38 1.17 -12.54
N GLU A 124 13.72 0.24 -11.64
CA GLU A 124 14.58 -0.92 -11.88
C GLU A 124 16.05 -0.59 -12.22
N GLU A 125 16.40 0.67 -12.42
CA GLU A 125 17.74 1.10 -12.86
C GLU A 125 18.71 1.21 -11.68
N LYS A 126 19.98 0.91 -11.96
CA LYS A 126 21.07 1.00 -11.00
C LYS A 126 21.38 2.45 -10.63
N PHE A 127 21.52 2.72 -9.33
CA PHE A 127 22.08 3.98 -8.81
C PHE A 127 23.58 4.04 -9.03
N ILE A 128 24.06 5.23 -9.38
CA ILE A 128 25.49 5.55 -9.40
C ILE A 128 25.71 6.68 -8.40
N PRO A 129 26.69 6.58 -7.47
CA PRO A 129 27.02 7.69 -6.58
C PRO A 129 27.42 8.95 -7.34
N GLU A 130 27.08 10.13 -6.81
CA GLU A 130 27.54 11.42 -7.36
C GLU A 130 28.97 11.72 -6.92
N CYS A 131 29.41 11.24 -5.74
CA CYS A 131 30.80 11.36 -5.31
C CYS A 131 31.75 10.58 -6.21
N ASP A 132 32.98 11.08 -6.33
CA ASP A 132 34.02 10.45 -7.13
C ASP A 132 34.36 9.03 -6.63
N LYS A 133 34.65 8.11 -7.56
CA LYS A 133 34.96 6.72 -7.22
C LYS A 133 36.23 6.58 -6.37
N GLU A 134 37.23 7.45 -6.57
CA GLU A 134 38.46 7.43 -5.76
C GLU A 134 38.19 7.91 -4.33
N TYR A 135 37.27 8.85 -4.17
CA TYR A 135 36.80 9.27 -2.85
C TYR A 135 36.07 8.12 -2.13
N PHE A 136 35.18 7.40 -2.83
CA PHE A 136 34.49 6.23 -2.26
C PHE A 136 35.50 5.15 -1.87
N ALA A 137 36.46 4.83 -2.74
CA ALA A 137 37.54 3.89 -2.45
C ALA A 137 38.37 4.33 -1.24
N LYS A 138 38.64 5.64 -1.10
CA LYS A 138 39.29 6.21 0.09
C LYS A 138 38.48 5.99 1.35
N LEU A 139 37.17 6.25 1.33
CA LEU A 139 36.29 5.98 2.47
C LEU A 139 36.35 4.51 2.91
N MET A 140 36.37 3.58 1.94
CA MET A 140 36.52 2.14 2.24
C MET A 140 37.86 1.84 2.94
N ARG A 141 38.97 2.40 2.42
CA ARG A 141 40.30 2.21 3.03
C ARG A 141 40.37 2.80 4.44
N ASP A 142 39.91 4.03 4.60
CA ASP A 142 39.91 4.74 5.90
C ASP A 142 39.08 3.99 6.97
N THR A 143 38.17 3.11 6.57
CA THR A 143 37.28 2.34 7.46
C THR A 143 37.61 0.84 7.55
N GLY A 144 38.79 0.44 7.04
CA GLY A 144 39.31 -0.93 7.17
C GLY A 144 38.77 -1.92 6.12
N LEU A 145 38.24 -1.43 4.99
CA LEU A 145 37.71 -2.25 3.89
C LEU A 145 38.66 -2.32 2.67
N GLU A 146 39.97 -2.18 2.87
CA GLU A 146 40.99 -2.15 1.79
C GLU A 146 40.86 -3.37 0.85
N GLU A 147 40.73 -4.58 1.41
CA GLU A 147 40.67 -5.82 0.64
C GLU A 147 39.40 -5.91 -0.26
N SER A 148 38.34 -5.20 0.09
CA SER A 148 37.07 -5.22 -0.65
C SER A 148 37.01 -4.18 -1.77
N VAL A 149 37.95 -3.23 -1.85
CA VAL A 149 37.89 -2.10 -2.80
C VAL A 149 37.86 -2.58 -4.24
N GLU A 150 38.73 -3.51 -4.63
CA GLU A 150 38.84 -4.01 -6.01
C GLU A 150 37.54 -4.67 -6.51
N ASN A 151 36.84 -5.35 -5.63
CA ASN A 151 35.57 -6.02 -5.97
C ASN A 151 34.39 -5.06 -5.91
N MET A 152 34.33 -4.18 -4.90
CA MET A 152 33.15 -3.33 -4.64
C MET A 152 33.03 -2.16 -5.61
N ILE A 153 34.13 -1.51 -5.95
CA ILE A 153 34.10 -0.34 -6.83
C ILE A 153 33.48 -0.62 -8.21
N PRO A 154 33.82 -1.72 -8.92
CA PRO A 154 33.15 -2.06 -10.18
C PRO A 154 31.65 -2.35 -9.98
N ILE A 155 31.27 -3.06 -8.90
CA ILE A 155 29.86 -3.33 -8.61
C ILE A 155 29.07 -2.02 -8.49
N ILE A 156 29.63 -0.99 -7.86
CA ILE A 156 28.93 0.28 -7.61
C ILE A 156 29.00 1.20 -8.84
N TYR A 157 30.18 1.40 -9.45
CA TYR A 157 30.40 2.46 -10.44
C TYR A 157 30.31 2.04 -11.91
N ASP A 158 30.50 0.76 -12.23
CA ASP A 158 30.39 0.31 -13.63
C ASP A 158 28.93 0.28 -14.07
N LYS A 159 28.54 1.20 -14.96
CA LYS A 159 27.18 1.33 -15.49
C LYS A 159 26.75 0.13 -16.36
N SER A 160 27.69 -0.64 -16.86
CA SER A 160 27.40 -1.81 -17.69
C SER A 160 27.14 -3.07 -16.88
N LEU A 161 27.67 -3.15 -15.65
CA LEU A 161 27.45 -4.25 -14.74
C LEU A 161 26.16 -4.06 -13.94
N TYR A 162 25.32 -5.09 -13.91
CA TYR A 162 24.09 -5.11 -13.10
C TYR A 162 23.19 -3.90 -13.38
N LYS A 163 22.98 -3.58 -14.67
CA LYS A 163 22.31 -2.37 -15.11
C LYS A 163 20.88 -2.24 -14.59
N TYR A 164 20.13 -3.33 -14.56
CA TYR A 164 18.74 -3.40 -14.12
C TYR A 164 18.56 -4.47 -13.04
N ARG A 165 17.70 -4.23 -12.06
CA ARG A 165 17.23 -5.26 -11.14
C ARG A 165 16.45 -6.32 -11.93
N LYS A 166 15.43 -5.90 -12.67
CA LYS A 166 14.76 -6.69 -13.71
C LYS A 166 15.03 -6.05 -15.08
N ASN A 167 15.34 -6.84 -16.07
CA ASN A 167 15.55 -6.33 -17.41
C ASN A 167 14.23 -5.83 -18.02
N ILE A 168 14.07 -4.53 -18.07
CA ILE A 168 12.91 -3.84 -18.67
C ILE A 168 13.15 -3.34 -20.09
N SER A 169 14.38 -3.51 -20.61
CA SER A 169 14.76 -2.99 -21.93
C SER A 169 14.16 -3.75 -23.09
N GLY A 170 13.75 -4.99 -22.88
CA GLY A 170 13.32 -5.90 -23.95
C GLY A 170 14.46 -6.41 -24.83
N GLU A 171 15.72 -6.06 -24.55
CA GLU A 171 16.90 -6.51 -25.28
C GLU A 171 17.57 -7.68 -24.54
N GLY A 172 18.08 -8.65 -25.31
CA GLY A 172 18.76 -9.83 -24.78
C GLY A 172 17.84 -10.79 -24.01
N ASP A 173 18.45 -11.70 -23.24
CA ASP A 173 17.69 -12.64 -22.42
C ASP A 173 17.20 -11.99 -21.14
N LEU A 174 15.92 -12.17 -20.83
CA LEU A 174 15.25 -11.57 -19.68
C LEU A 174 15.91 -11.91 -18.36
N LEU A 175 16.31 -13.17 -18.16
CA LEU A 175 16.88 -13.64 -16.88
C LEU A 175 18.38 -13.35 -16.78
N LEU A 176 19.15 -13.62 -17.84
CA LEU A 176 20.59 -13.43 -17.82
C LEU A 176 20.99 -11.94 -17.67
N GLN A 177 20.11 -11.01 -18.03
CA GLN A 177 20.34 -9.57 -17.90
C GLN A 177 19.65 -8.93 -16.69
N SER A 178 18.93 -9.70 -15.89
CA SER A 178 18.39 -9.25 -14.62
C SER A 178 19.39 -9.51 -13.48
N SER A 179 19.47 -8.57 -12.54
CA SER A 179 20.37 -8.67 -11.38
C SER A 179 19.69 -9.27 -10.15
N VAL A 180 18.36 -9.38 -10.15
CA VAL A 180 17.62 -10.06 -9.09
C VAL A 180 18.09 -11.50 -8.95
N ASN A 181 18.27 -11.97 -7.71
CA ASN A 181 19.02 -13.21 -7.42
C ASN A 181 18.11 -14.46 -7.36
N PHE A 182 17.18 -14.58 -8.30
CA PHE A 182 16.30 -15.74 -8.41
C PHE A 182 16.80 -16.80 -9.41
N TYR A 183 17.70 -16.39 -10.32
CA TYR A 183 18.25 -17.26 -11.35
C TYR A 183 19.75 -17.11 -11.42
N GLU A 184 20.46 -18.20 -11.68
CA GLU A 184 21.91 -18.19 -11.86
C GLU A 184 22.31 -19.01 -13.08
N ASN A 185 22.88 -18.34 -14.08
CA ASN A 185 23.31 -18.94 -15.34
C ASN A 185 22.20 -19.68 -16.11
N VAL A 186 20.94 -19.32 -15.88
CA VAL A 186 19.74 -19.91 -16.52
C VAL A 186 19.13 -18.87 -17.44
N SER A 187 18.92 -19.23 -18.70
CA SER A 187 18.17 -18.41 -19.65
C SER A 187 16.66 -18.53 -19.40
N ARG A 188 15.89 -17.56 -19.92
CA ARG A 188 14.44 -17.61 -19.88
C ARG A 188 13.87 -18.93 -20.42
N LYS A 189 14.34 -19.35 -21.58
CA LYS A 189 13.87 -20.58 -22.22
C LYS A 189 14.13 -21.82 -21.34
N GLU A 190 15.33 -21.93 -20.76
CA GLU A 190 15.69 -23.05 -19.89
C GLU A 190 14.84 -23.08 -18.60
N ALA A 191 14.54 -21.91 -18.02
CA ALA A 191 13.66 -21.84 -16.87
C ALA A 191 12.23 -22.28 -17.21
N GLU A 192 11.66 -21.78 -18.30
CA GLU A 192 10.32 -22.16 -18.79
C GLU A 192 10.25 -23.67 -19.09
N GLU A 193 11.26 -24.25 -19.75
CA GLU A 193 11.34 -25.69 -20.01
C GLU A 193 11.44 -26.52 -18.72
N TYR A 194 12.23 -26.06 -17.73
CA TYR A 194 12.38 -26.74 -16.45
C TYR A 194 11.05 -26.82 -15.72
N TYR A 195 10.36 -25.69 -15.50
CA TYR A 195 9.09 -25.66 -14.76
C TYR A 195 7.98 -26.40 -15.50
N SER A 196 7.85 -26.23 -16.82
CA SER A 196 6.88 -27.00 -17.62
C SER A 196 7.10 -28.52 -17.57
N SER A 197 8.31 -28.98 -17.22
CA SER A 197 8.59 -30.41 -17.10
C SER A 197 8.14 -31.04 -15.78
N ILE A 198 7.91 -30.21 -14.74
CA ILE A 198 7.53 -30.67 -13.40
C ILE A 198 6.09 -30.31 -13.03
N GLU A 199 5.46 -29.41 -13.77
CA GLU A 199 4.05 -29.05 -13.59
C GLU A 199 3.12 -30.15 -14.11
N ASP A 200 2.06 -30.47 -13.35
CA ASP A 200 0.96 -31.31 -13.81
C ASP A 200 -0.25 -30.40 -14.12
N PRO A 201 -0.59 -30.18 -15.41
CA PRO A 201 -1.70 -29.32 -15.79
C PRO A 201 -3.08 -29.87 -15.40
N GLU A 202 -3.18 -31.13 -15.01
CA GLU A 202 -4.42 -31.78 -14.55
C GLU A 202 -4.58 -31.72 -13.02
N ASP A 203 -3.57 -31.23 -12.28
CA ASP A 203 -3.66 -31.08 -10.83
C ASP A 203 -4.66 -29.97 -10.45
N PRO A 204 -5.75 -30.28 -9.72
CA PRO A 204 -6.73 -29.28 -9.30
C PRO A 204 -6.23 -28.36 -8.17
N THR A 205 -5.13 -28.74 -7.49
CA THR A 205 -4.56 -28.02 -6.35
C THR A 205 -3.04 -27.85 -6.48
N PRO A 206 -2.56 -27.26 -7.61
CA PRO A 206 -1.14 -27.19 -7.90
C PRO A 206 -0.42 -26.33 -6.87
N VAL A 207 0.71 -26.79 -6.39
CA VAL A 207 1.63 -25.97 -5.60
C VAL A 207 2.26 -24.88 -6.48
N SER A 208 2.67 -23.77 -5.87
CA SER A 208 3.35 -22.68 -6.58
C SER A 208 4.83 -23.02 -6.83
N TYR A 209 5.11 -23.83 -7.85
CA TYR A 209 6.47 -24.26 -8.19
C TYR A 209 7.44 -23.07 -8.33
N GLY A 210 8.63 -23.20 -7.75
CA GLY A 210 9.64 -22.15 -7.78
C GLY A 210 9.50 -21.04 -6.74
N LEU A 211 8.39 -20.98 -5.99
CA LEU A 211 8.04 -19.88 -5.08
C LEU A 211 9.18 -19.57 -4.08
N ASN A 212 9.74 -20.59 -3.46
CA ASN A 212 10.75 -20.49 -2.40
C ASN A 212 12.11 -21.08 -2.79
N SER A 213 12.55 -20.82 -4.01
CA SER A 213 13.80 -21.36 -4.51
C SER A 213 14.52 -20.41 -5.46
N LYS A 214 15.81 -20.64 -5.61
CA LYS A 214 16.64 -20.08 -6.67
C LYS A 214 16.91 -21.17 -7.70
N LEU A 215 16.71 -20.89 -8.98
CA LEU A 215 17.02 -21.83 -10.07
C LEU A 215 18.45 -21.61 -10.56
N ILE A 216 19.26 -22.65 -10.57
CA ILE A 216 20.69 -22.59 -10.85
C ILE A 216 21.03 -23.57 -11.96
N LYS A 217 21.90 -23.13 -12.89
CA LYS A 217 22.56 -24.00 -13.84
C LYS A 217 24.04 -24.11 -13.52
N ARG A 218 24.50 -25.31 -13.19
CA ARG A 218 25.90 -25.61 -12.90
C ARG A 218 26.32 -26.93 -13.58
N ASP A 219 27.44 -26.93 -14.26
CA ASP A 219 27.97 -28.09 -14.97
C ASP A 219 26.98 -28.69 -16.01
N GLY A 220 26.07 -27.88 -16.54
CA GLY A 220 25.05 -28.27 -17.51
C GLY A 220 23.75 -28.79 -16.89
N GLU A 221 23.68 -28.99 -15.61
CA GLU A 221 22.47 -29.40 -14.88
C GLU A 221 21.74 -28.19 -14.32
N ILE A 222 20.39 -28.23 -14.35
CA ILE A 222 19.50 -27.21 -13.80
C ILE A 222 18.79 -27.80 -12.60
N TYR A 223 18.85 -27.10 -11.47
CA TYR A 223 18.22 -27.52 -10.22
C TYR A 223 17.82 -26.32 -9.36
N GLU A 224 16.94 -26.55 -8.39
CA GLU A 224 16.52 -25.55 -7.42
C GLU A 224 17.36 -25.61 -6.13
N GLU A 225 17.86 -24.45 -5.69
CA GLU A 225 18.31 -24.25 -4.31
C GLU A 225 17.14 -23.70 -3.48
N VAL A 226 16.56 -24.55 -2.64
CA VAL A 226 15.37 -24.23 -1.85
C VAL A 226 15.74 -23.37 -0.65
N TYR A 227 14.90 -22.38 -0.35
CA TYR A 227 15.01 -21.50 0.82
C TYR A 227 14.47 -22.23 2.06
N LYS A 228 15.35 -22.69 2.91
CA LYS A 228 15.04 -23.45 4.13
C LYS A 228 16.22 -23.42 5.11
N ILE A 229 16.05 -23.95 6.33
CA ILE A 229 17.08 -23.94 7.38
C ILE A 229 18.42 -24.49 6.88
N ASP A 230 18.45 -25.66 6.26
CA ASP A 230 19.69 -26.27 5.73
C ASP A 230 19.90 -25.96 4.23
N GLY A 231 19.31 -24.89 3.72
CA GLY A 231 19.38 -24.47 2.33
C GLY A 231 19.86 -23.03 2.19
N LEU A 232 19.50 -22.41 1.06
CA LEU A 232 19.81 -21.01 0.83
C LEU A 232 19.09 -20.13 1.87
N TYR A 233 19.78 -19.13 2.41
CA TYR A 233 19.33 -18.23 3.50
C TYR A 233 19.13 -18.91 4.88
N GLY A 234 19.67 -20.11 5.08
CA GLY A 234 19.44 -20.96 6.26
C GLY A 234 19.69 -20.26 7.60
N ASP A 235 20.76 -19.46 7.72
CA ASP A 235 21.08 -18.71 8.96
C ASP A 235 19.97 -17.72 9.34
N ALA A 236 19.47 -16.96 8.37
CA ALA A 236 18.39 -16.00 8.60
C ALA A 236 17.06 -16.72 8.90
N ILE A 237 16.75 -17.77 8.12
CA ILE A 237 15.53 -18.58 8.30
C ILE A 237 15.54 -19.26 9.68
N SER A 238 16.70 -19.75 10.15
CA SER A 238 16.81 -20.35 11.50
C SER A 238 16.44 -19.35 12.60
N LYS A 239 16.81 -18.08 12.43
CA LYS A 239 16.42 -17.01 13.37
C LYS A 239 14.95 -16.66 13.27
N VAL A 240 14.40 -16.61 12.07
CA VAL A 240 12.95 -16.42 11.86
C VAL A 240 12.18 -17.53 12.59
N VAL A 241 12.55 -18.80 12.42
CA VAL A 241 11.92 -19.95 13.09
C VAL A 241 12.07 -19.87 14.61
N GLU A 242 13.25 -19.50 15.14
CA GLU A 242 13.44 -19.33 16.60
C GLU A 242 12.41 -18.36 17.20
N TYR A 243 12.14 -17.24 16.54
CA TYR A 243 11.19 -16.27 17.02
C TYR A 243 9.72 -16.64 16.74
N LEU A 244 9.43 -17.35 15.66
CA LEU A 244 8.11 -17.92 15.42
C LEU A 244 7.74 -18.99 16.46
N ASP A 245 8.69 -19.83 16.88
CA ASP A 245 8.48 -20.82 17.95
C ASP A 245 8.15 -20.11 19.29
N LYS A 246 8.86 -19.01 19.63
CA LYS A 246 8.52 -18.18 20.80
C LYS A 246 7.14 -17.51 20.67
N ALA A 247 6.80 -17.03 19.47
CA ALA A 247 5.49 -16.46 19.21
C ALA A 247 4.37 -17.50 19.39
N ALA A 248 4.59 -18.75 19.01
CA ALA A 248 3.63 -19.84 19.21
C ALA A 248 3.33 -20.11 20.69
N GLU A 249 4.32 -19.90 21.58
CA GLU A 249 4.12 -20.11 23.04
C GLU A 249 3.11 -19.11 23.65
N VAL A 250 3.05 -17.89 23.08
CA VAL A 250 2.17 -16.80 23.55
C VAL A 250 1.05 -16.44 22.58
N ALA A 251 0.79 -17.31 21.58
CA ALA A 251 -0.27 -17.12 20.62
C ALA A 251 -1.65 -17.02 21.28
N GLU A 252 -2.57 -16.24 20.70
CA GLU A 252 -3.89 -15.97 21.27
C GLU A 252 -4.78 -17.21 21.39
N ASN A 253 -4.54 -18.24 20.56
CA ASN A 253 -5.35 -19.46 20.54
C ASN A 253 -4.64 -20.64 19.83
N GLU A 254 -5.21 -21.82 19.94
CA GLU A 254 -4.66 -23.05 19.36
C GLU A 254 -4.65 -23.04 17.82
N THR A 255 -5.53 -22.27 17.17
CA THR A 255 -5.52 -22.12 15.71
C THR A 255 -4.25 -21.38 15.25
N GLN A 256 -3.87 -20.32 15.95
CA GLN A 256 -2.61 -19.61 15.67
C GLN A 256 -1.40 -20.52 15.90
N LYS A 257 -1.34 -21.23 17.02
CA LYS A 257 -0.26 -22.20 17.27
C LYS A 257 -0.13 -23.23 16.15
N HIS A 258 -1.26 -23.72 15.68
CA HIS A 258 -1.29 -24.73 14.62
C HIS A 258 -0.70 -24.17 13.31
N TYR A 259 -1.16 -23.01 12.83
CA TYR A 259 -0.61 -22.50 11.58
C TYR A 259 0.83 -21.97 11.72
N ILE A 260 1.25 -21.49 12.91
CA ILE A 260 2.66 -21.17 13.15
C ILE A 260 3.52 -22.44 13.07
N SER A 261 3.05 -23.58 13.62
CA SER A 261 3.75 -24.86 13.48
C SER A 261 3.90 -25.28 12.01
N LEU A 262 2.86 -25.13 11.20
CA LEU A 262 2.94 -25.40 9.76
C LEU A 262 3.95 -24.48 9.07
N LEU A 263 3.96 -23.19 9.41
CA LEU A 263 4.91 -22.23 8.87
C LEU A 263 6.36 -22.57 9.26
N THR A 264 6.60 -22.96 10.52
CA THR A 264 7.95 -23.37 10.94
C THR A 264 8.39 -24.67 10.28
N ASP A 265 7.48 -25.62 10.05
CA ASP A 265 7.76 -26.85 9.32
C ASP A 265 8.05 -26.58 7.83
N TYR A 266 7.31 -25.65 7.22
CA TYR A 266 7.65 -25.16 5.89
C TYR A 266 9.06 -24.57 5.82
N TYR A 267 9.45 -23.72 6.74
CA TYR A 267 10.82 -23.16 6.78
C TYR A 267 11.91 -24.21 7.05
N LYS A 268 11.60 -25.27 7.78
CA LYS A 268 12.53 -26.39 8.01
C LYS A 268 12.70 -27.25 6.76
N THR A 269 11.63 -27.51 6.04
CA THR A 269 11.61 -28.48 4.94
C THR A 269 11.69 -27.86 3.54
N GLY A 270 11.15 -26.65 3.38
CA GLY A 270 10.94 -26.01 2.09
C GLY A 270 9.78 -26.60 1.28
N ASN A 271 8.92 -27.42 1.89
CA ASN A 271 7.83 -28.13 1.21
C ASN A 271 6.66 -27.17 0.90
N LEU A 272 6.31 -27.05 -0.38
CA LEU A 272 5.24 -26.15 -0.85
C LEU A 272 3.83 -26.65 -0.50
N GLU A 273 3.62 -27.96 -0.33
CA GLU A 273 2.34 -28.49 0.16
C GLU A 273 2.10 -28.02 1.61
N THR A 274 3.15 -28.05 2.47
CA THR A 274 3.07 -27.51 3.83
C THR A 274 2.80 -25.99 3.84
N TRP A 275 3.34 -25.25 2.86
CA TRP A 275 3.00 -23.83 2.66
C TRP A 275 1.52 -23.63 2.34
N ASP A 276 0.95 -24.46 1.49
CA ASP A 276 -0.48 -24.41 1.16
C ASP A 276 -1.35 -24.80 2.36
N GLU A 277 -0.95 -25.82 3.13
CA GLU A 277 -1.62 -26.19 4.40
C GLU A 277 -1.60 -25.02 5.41
N PHE A 278 -0.47 -24.33 5.53
CA PHE A 278 -0.35 -23.12 6.33
C PHE A 278 -1.36 -22.06 5.86
N ASN A 279 -1.40 -21.75 4.58
CA ASN A 279 -2.30 -20.75 4.01
C ASN A 279 -3.76 -21.09 4.24
N VAL A 280 -4.16 -22.34 4.05
CA VAL A 280 -5.52 -22.84 4.32
C VAL A 280 -5.88 -22.70 5.80
N ALA A 281 -4.96 -23.02 6.71
CA ALA A 281 -5.20 -22.87 8.15
C ALA A 281 -5.27 -21.39 8.55
N TRP A 282 -4.37 -20.56 8.02
CA TRP A 282 -4.31 -19.11 8.28
C TRP A 282 -5.59 -18.37 7.81
N VAL A 283 -6.09 -18.68 6.60
CA VAL A 283 -7.32 -18.05 6.07
C VAL A 283 -8.53 -18.31 6.96
N LYS A 284 -8.61 -19.51 7.56
CA LYS A 284 -9.74 -19.91 8.43
C LYS A 284 -9.78 -19.16 9.76
N ASP A 285 -8.66 -18.59 10.21
CA ASP A 285 -8.64 -17.78 11.41
C ASP A 285 -9.21 -16.39 11.14
N THR A 286 -10.45 -16.17 11.55
CA THR A 286 -11.15 -14.88 11.46
C THR A 286 -11.35 -14.22 12.81
N SER A 287 -11.02 -14.90 13.90
CA SER A 287 -11.33 -14.49 15.28
C SER A 287 -10.18 -13.74 15.96
N SER A 288 -8.94 -14.11 15.70
CA SER A 288 -7.76 -13.54 16.35
C SER A 288 -7.67 -12.04 16.17
N ARG A 289 -7.20 -11.33 17.17
CA ARG A 289 -6.95 -9.89 17.13
C ARG A 289 -5.66 -9.57 16.40
N ILE A 290 -4.58 -10.32 16.70
CA ILE A 290 -3.28 -10.17 16.08
C ILE A 290 -3.20 -11.10 14.88
N ASP A 291 -2.62 -10.61 13.79
CA ASP A 291 -2.38 -11.40 12.58
C ASP A 291 -1.00 -11.03 12.00
N PHE A 292 -0.49 -11.87 11.12
CA PHE A 292 0.79 -11.61 10.50
C PHE A 292 0.92 -12.26 9.12
N ILE A 293 1.81 -11.69 8.32
CA ILE A 293 2.37 -12.27 7.12
C ILE A 293 3.85 -12.50 7.40
N ASN A 294 4.38 -13.65 7.04
CA ASN A 294 5.79 -13.98 7.15
C ASN A 294 6.08 -15.13 6.19
N GLY A 295 6.81 -14.87 5.12
CA GLY A 295 7.07 -15.90 4.11
C GLY A 295 7.56 -15.37 2.78
N PHE A 296 7.65 -16.28 1.83
CA PHE A 296 7.89 -15.98 0.41
C PHE A 296 6.52 -15.87 -0.27
N VAL A 297 6.07 -14.63 -0.56
CA VAL A 297 4.66 -14.35 -0.87
C VAL A 297 4.46 -13.71 -2.25
N GLU A 298 5.04 -12.53 -2.48
CA GLU A 298 4.77 -11.76 -3.69
C GLU A 298 5.82 -12.01 -4.78
N THR A 299 5.35 -12.19 -6.02
CA THR A 299 6.20 -12.57 -7.15
C THR A 299 6.52 -11.40 -8.10
N TYR A 300 6.13 -10.17 -7.77
CA TYR A 300 6.33 -8.98 -8.62
C TYR A 300 7.80 -8.71 -8.97
N ASN A 301 8.73 -9.10 -8.10
CA ASN A 301 10.16 -8.90 -8.31
C ASN A 301 10.81 -9.98 -9.19
N ASP A 302 10.11 -11.07 -9.48
CA ASP A 302 10.58 -12.08 -10.43
C ASP A 302 10.21 -11.68 -11.87
N PRO A 303 11.19 -11.69 -12.81
CA PRO A 303 10.90 -11.46 -14.22
C PRO A 303 9.90 -12.44 -14.85
N LEU A 304 9.78 -13.67 -14.33
CA LEU A 304 8.80 -14.66 -14.78
C LEU A 304 7.52 -14.70 -13.94
N GLY A 305 7.48 -13.99 -12.80
CA GLY A 305 6.33 -13.98 -11.91
C GLY A 305 6.09 -15.28 -11.13
N MET A 306 7.11 -16.11 -10.93
CA MET A 306 7.02 -17.41 -10.28
C MET A 306 7.66 -17.42 -8.88
N LYS A 307 8.78 -16.74 -8.72
CA LYS A 307 9.59 -16.75 -7.50
C LYS A 307 9.22 -15.61 -6.60
N ALA A 308 9.01 -15.91 -5.32
CA ALA A 308 8.54 -14.92 -4.37
C ALA A 308 9.67 -14.27 -3.58
N THR A 309 9.50 -12.98 -3.30
CA THR A 309 10.29 -12.26 -2.31
C THR A 309 9.84 -12.61 -0.90
N TRP A 310 10.78 -12.56 0.02
CA TRP A 310 10.48 -12.68 1.44
C TRP A 310 9.90 -11.37 1.97
N GLU A 311 8.79 -11.48 2.69
CA GLU A 311 8.13 -10.33 3.30
C GLU A 311 7.51 -10.66 4.66
N ALA A 312 7.28 -9.63 5.45
CA ALA A 312 6.56 -9.74 6.71
C ALA A 312 5.73 -8.48 7.01
N VAL A 313 4.56 -8.70 7.56
CA VAL A 313 3.68 -7.67 8.10
C VAL A 313 3.11 -8.17 9.42
N VAL A 314 3.45 -7.50 10.52
CA VAL A 314 2.86 -7.78 11.83
C VAL A 314 1.79 -6.74 12.12
N ASN A 315 0.60 -7.18 12.42
CA ASN A 315 -0.55 -6.29 12.54
C ASN A 315 -1.57 -6.78 13.57
N PHE A 316 -2.48 -5.91 13.94
CA PHE A 316 -3.64 -6.27 14.72
C PHE A 316 -4.88 -5.51 14.23
N LYS A 317 -6.07 -6.05 14.53
CA LYS A 317 -7.34 -5.44 14.14
C LYS A 317 -7.46 -4.04 14.76
N ASP A 318 -7.72 -3.05 13.91
CA ASP A 318 -8.18 -1.74 14.36
C ASP A 318 -9.63 -1.86 14.82
N ILE A 319 -9.82 -1.87 16.14
CA ILE A 319 -11.14 -2.11 16.74
C ILE A 319 -12.10 -0.97 16.42
N GLU A 320 -11.61 0.28 16.41
CA GLU A 320 -12.48 1.44 16.14
C GLU A 320 -12.90 1.49 14.67
N ALA A 321 -11.97 1.27 13.75
CA ALA A 321 -12.31 1.16 12.34
C ALA A 321 -13.19 -0.08 12.07
N SER A 322 -12.93 -1.21 12.73
CA SER A 322 -13.76 -2.42 12.61
C SER A 322 -15.17 -2.23 13.17
N LYS A 323 -15.34 -1.44 14.24
CA LYS A 323 -16.67 -1.03 14.71
C LYS A 323 -17.38 -0.15 13.69
N ARG A 324 -16.67 0.78 13.06
CA ARG A 324 -17.21 1.66 12.03
C ARG A 324 -17.70 0.87 10.81
N THR A 325 -16.86 -0.02 10.27
CA THR A 325 -17.25 -0.88 9.14
C THR A 325 -18.38 -1.83 9.50
N LYS A 326 -18.43 -2.32 10.76
CA LYS A 326 -19.55 -3.11 11.25
C LYS A 326 -20.86 -2.30 11.31
N ILE A 327 -20.82 -1.06 11.81
CA ILE A 327 -22.00 -0.18 11.82
C ILE A 327 -22.52 0.03 10.40
N ILE A 328 -21.63 0.27 9.43
CA ILE A 328 -21.98 0.40 8.01
C ILE A 328 -22.63 -0.88 7.50
N SER A 329 -22.01 -2.04 7.75
CA SER A 329 -22.50 -3.35 7.30
C SER A 329 -23.85 -3.71 7.91
N ASP A 330 -24.05 -3.46 9.21
CA ASP A 330 -25.32 -3.71 9.92
C ASP A 330 -26.47 -2.84 9.37
N ASN A 331 -26.15 -1.72 8.76
CA ASN A 331 -27.13 -0.82 8.13
C ASN A 331 -27.18 -0.95 6.58
N ALA A 332 -26.53 -1.97 6.00
CA ALA A 332 -26.41 -2.09 4.55
C ALA A 332 -27.76 -2.11 3.83
N GLN A 333 -28.78 -2.77 4.39
CA GLN A 333 -30.13 -2.78 3.83
C GLN A 333 -30.75 -1.38 3.81
N TRP A 334 -30.57 -0.59 4.89
CA TRP A 334 -31.08 0.78 4.93
C TRP A 334 -30.48 1.64 3.81
N PHE A 335 -29.17 1.52 3.56
CA PHE A 335 -28.51 2.26 2.48
C PHE A 335 -29.00 1.82 1.10
N GLU A 336 -29.22 0.53 0.88
CA GLU A 336 -29.79 0.01 -0.37
C GLU A 336 -31.20 0.56 -0.60
N ASP A 337 -32.09 0.43 0.39
CA ASP A 337 -33.49 0.84 0.30
C ASP A 337 -33.66 2.35 0.06
N ASN A 338 -32.75 3.17 0.64
CA ASN A 338 -32.79 4.64 0.51
C ASN A 338 -31.92 5.18 -0.62
N SER A 339 -31.32 4.32 -1.45
CA SER A 339 -30.53 4.78 -2.59
C SER A 339 -31.43 5.41 -3.67
N PRO A 340 -30.92 6.37 -4.46
CA PRO A 340 -31.69 7.02 -5.53
C PRO A 340 -31.90 6.11 -6.75
N VAL A 341 -31.50 4.85 -6.65
CA VAL A 341 -31.56 3.85 -7.71
C VAL A 341 -32.99 3.34 -7.88
N ASP A 342 -33.38 3.00 -9.13
CA ASP A 342 -34.69 2.39 -9.42
C ASP A 342 -34.90 1.08 -8.64
N GLU A 343 -36.09 0.88 -8.09
CA GLU A 343 -36.43 -0.28 -7.26
C GLU A 343 -36.12 -1.64 -7.93
N ARG A 344 -36.23 -1.71 -9.27
CA ARG A 344 -35.91 -2.93 -10.04
C ARG A 344 -34.45 -3.35 -9.91
N PHE A 345 -33.57 -2.42 -9.61
CA PHE A 345 -32.11 -2.63 -9.56
C PHE A 345 -31.61 -2.78 -8.12
N LYS A 346 -32.46 -2.56 -7.11
CA LYS A 346 -32.12 -2.76 -5.70
C LYS A 346 -32.14 -4.23 -5.32
N LYS A 347 -31.27 -4.62 -4.42
CA LYS A 347 -31.28 -5.95 -3.82
C LYS A 347 -32.36 -6.07 -2.76
N GLU A 348 -33.19 -7.09 -2.84
CA GLU A 348 -34.16 -7.41 -1.76
C GLU A 348 -33.46 -7.67 -0.42
N LYS A 349 -32.27 -8.24 -0.46
CA LYS A 349 -31.47 -8.54 0.74
C LYS A 349 -30.00 -8.28 0.48
N VAL A 350 -29.45 -7.28 1.15
CA VAL A 350 -28.02 -6.96 1.13
C VAL A 350 -27.32 -7.75 2.24
N LYS A 351 -26.27 -8.48 1.87
CA LYS A 351 -25.31 -8.98 2.85
C LYS A 351 -24.21 -7.92 2.98
N GLY A 352 -24.16 -7.26 4.14
CA GLY A 352 -23.07 -6.35 4.43
C GLY A 352 -21.73 -7.08 4.39
N VAL A 353 -20.76 -6.51 3.74
CA VAL A 353 -19.37 -6.98 3.74
C VAL A 353 -18.63 -6.17 4.80
N SER A 354 -18.00 -6.85 5.77
CA SER A 354 -17.13 -6.15 6.72
C SER A 354 -15.72 -6.15 6.16
N ALA A 355 -15.23 -4.99 5.75
CA ALA A 355 -13.82 -4.80 5.47
C ALA A 355 -13.04 -4.93 6.78
N LYS A 356 -11.93 -5.69 6.75
CA LYS A 356 -11.02 -5.79 7.90
C LYS A 356 -10.03 -4.65 7.81
N VAL A 357 -10.06 -3.76 8.79
CA VAL A 357 -9.09 -2.68 8.93
C VAL A 357 -8.06 -3.08 9.98
N ILE A 358 -6.79 -2.90 9.65
CA ILE A 358 -5.68 -3.29 10.53
C ILE A 358 -4.76 -2.11 10.83
N THR A 359 -4.12 -2.20 11.99
CA THR A 359 -2.98 -1.38 12.39
C THR A 359 -1.72 -2.22 12.26
N VAL A 360 -0.78 -1.77 11.43
CA VAL A 360 0.54 -2.38 11.30
C VAL A 360 1.42 -1.96 12.47
N ALA A 361 2.08 -2.93 13.09
CA ALA A 361 3.09 -2.76 14.13
C ALA A 361 4.50 -2.82 13.55
N GLN A 362 4.78 -3.79 12.66
CA GLN A 362 6.10 -4.01 12.06
C GLN A 362 5.97 -4.40 10.58
N LEU A 363 6.84 -3.83 9.74
CA LEU A 363 7.03 -4.20 8.34
C LEU A 363 8.41 -4.85 8.15
N GLY A 364 8.52 -5.82 7.23
CA GLY A 364 9.80 -6.50 6.94
C GLY A 364 9.91 -6.95 5.49
N GLY A 365 11.14 -7.20 5.04
CA GLY A 365 11.43 -7.67 3.69
C GLY A 365 10.90 -6.73 2.59
N ASP A 366 10.17 -7.26 1.63
CA ASP A 366 9.62 -6.49 0.50
C ASP A 366 8.56 -5.45 0.92
N CYS A 367 7.91 -5.64 2.07
CA CYS A 367 6.98 -4.67 2.65
C CYS A 367 7.67 -3.48 3.36
N HIS A 368 9.00 -3.39 3.37
CA HIS A 368 9.76 -2.32 4.04
C HIS A 368 10.92 -1.83 3.19
N PRO A 369 11.18 -0.52 3.07
CA PRO A 369 10.45 0.64 3.62
C PRO A 369 9.15 0.99 2.91
N THR A 370 8.92 0.51 1.67
CA THR A 370 7.63 0.72 0.98
C THR A 370 6.62 -0.29 1.49
N SER A 371 5.39 0.16 1.76
CA SER A 371 4.33 -0.68 2.31
C SER A 371 3.15 -0.76 1.35
N PRO A 372 2.49 -1.93 1.23
CA PRO A 372 1.17 -1.99 0.64
C PRO A 372 0.16 -1.17 1.49
N LEU A 373 -0.90 -0.68 0.87
CA LEU A 373 -2.02 -0.02 1.54
C LEU A 373 -3.19 -0.99 1.80
N GLY A 374 -3.20 -2.09 1.07
CA GLY A 374 -4.13 -3.19 1.21
C GLY A 374 -3.47 -4.51 0.87
N ILE A 375 -3.99 -5.60 1.41
CA ILE A 375 -3.46 -6.95 1.23
C ILE A 375 -4.63 -7.88 0.95
N ASN A 376 -4.46 -8.79 -0.02
CA ASN A 376 -5.43 -9.82 -0.32
C ASN A 376 -4.71 -11.16 -0.59
N LEU A 377 -4.61 -11.99 0.43
CA LEU A 377 -3.85 -13.23 0.43
C LEU A 377 -4.70 -14.45 0.86
N PRO A 378 -4.30 -15.67 0.50
CA PRO A 378 -3.10 -16.08 -0.24
C PRO A 378 -3.21 -15.83 -1.75
N ASN A 379 -2.10 -15.96 -2.47
CA ASN A 379 -2.05 -15.78 -3.92
C ASN A 379 -2.47 -17.04 -4.71
N ALA A 380 -2.45 -18.23 -4.10
CA ALA A 380 -2.85 -19.47 -4.75
C ALA A 380 -4.35 -19.47 -5.12
N ASP A 381 -4.67 -19.52 -6.40
CA ASP A 381 -6.04 -19.41 -6.93
C ASP A 381 -6.97 -20.49 -6.41
N TRP A 382 -6.49 -21.76 -6.31
CA TRP A 382 -7.30 -22.84 -5.80
C TRP A 382 -7.67 -22.66 -4.32
N ILE A 383 -6.74 -22.11 -3.49
CA ILE A 383 -7.03 -21.82 -2.08
C ILE A 383 -8.07 -20.70 -1.98
N ARG A 384 -7.93 -19.64 -2.78
CA ARG A 384 -8.93 -18.56 -2.85
C ARG A 384 -10.32 -19.08 -3.21
N LYS A 385 -10.38 -19.96 -4.19
CA LYS A 385 -11.64 -20.54 -4.67
C LYS A 385 -12.32 -21.44 -3.65
N GLU A 386 -11.55 -22.28 -2.94
CA GLU A 386 -12.10 -23.31 -2.07
C GLU A 386 -12.20 -22.88 -0.61
N HIS A 387 -11.27 -22.04 -0.15
CA HIS A 387 -11.14 -21.64 1.25
C HIS A 387 -11.31 -20.14 1.47
N GLY A 388 -11.29 -19.32 0.42
CA GLY A 388 -11.40 -17.87 0.49
C GLY A 388 -10.05 -17.17 0.64
N SER A 389 -10.10 -15.90 0.99
CA SER A 389 -8.93 -15.06 1.20
C SER A 389 -9.14 -14.10 2.37
N LYS A 390 -8.05 -13.57 2.92
CA LYS A 390 -8.06 -12.43 3.84
C LYS A 390 -7.77 -11.16 3.06
N SER A 391 -8.75 -10.25 3.00
CA SER A 391 -8.59 -8.91 2.46
C SER A 391 -8.59 -7.90 3.60
N VAL A 392 -7.58 -7.05 3.67
CA VAL A 392 -7.42 -6.06 4.74
C VAL A 392 -6.93 -4.72 4.19
N THR A 393 -7.36 -3.63 4.83
CA THR A 393 -6.87 -2.28 4.58
C THR A 393 -5.96 -1.83 5.73
N ILE A 394 -4.84 -1.20 5.42
CA ILE A 394 -3.85 -0.75 6.41
C ILE A 394 -4.08 0.73 6.73
N ALA A 395 -4.77 0.99 7.84
CA ALA A 395 -5.22 2.34 8.19
C ALA A 395 -4.09 3.28 8.59
N ASN A 396 -3.20 2.85 9.51
CA ASN A 396 -2.16 3.73 10.04
C ASN A 396 -1.06 4.08 9.03
N ILE A 397 -0.82 3.24 8.04
CA ILE A 397 0.09 3.53 6.94
C ILE A 397 -0.53 4.57 5.99
N SER A 398 -1.81 4.41 5.64
CA SER A 398 -2.54 5.40 4.84
C SER A 398 -2.61 6.76 5.55
N GLU A 399 -2.91 6.76 6.86
CA GLU A 399 -2.90 7.98 7.67
C GLU A 399 -1.52 8.65 7.69
N ALA A 400 -0.45 7.88 7.84
CA ALA A 400 0.91 8.41 7.89
C ALA A 400 1.31 9.11 6.59
N TYR A 401 0.91 8.59 5.43
CA TYR A 401 1.08 9.28 4.14
C TYR A 401 0.36 10.62 4.12
N ASP A 402 -0.89 10.66 4.54
CA ASP A 402 -1.70 11.88 4.56
C ASP A 402 -1.12 12.94 5.51
N LYS A 403 -0.73 12.53 6.72
CA LYS A 403 -0.13 13.42 7.72
C LYS A 403 1.22 13.96 7.28
N ALA A 404 2.11 13.11 6.77
CA ALA A 404 3.40 13.55 6.24
C ALA A 404 3.25 14.53 5.06
N ALA A 405 2.25 14.32 4.21
CA ALA A 405 1.94 15.26 3.13
C ALA A 405 1.47 16.63 3.65
N GLN A 406 0.72 16.66 4.76
CA GLN A 406 0.27 17.91 5.41
C GLN A 406 1.39 18.66 6.12
N GLU A 407 2.39 17.96 6.67
CA GLU A 407 3.55 18.57 7.34
C GLU A 407 4.51 19.27 6.36
N SER A 408 4.47 18.93 5.07
CA SER A 408 5.27 19.61 4.06
C SER A 408 4.83 21.07 3.91
N PRO A 409 5.75 22.05 3.99
CA PRO A 409 5.43 23.47 3.82
C PRO A 409 4.78 23.79 2.48
N LYS A 410 5.10 23.02 1.46
CA LYS A 410 4.51 23.06 0.13
C LYS A 410 3.79 21.74 -0.12
N ASN A 411 2.50 21.76 -0.20
CA ASN A 411 1.70 20.56 -0.41
C ASN A 411 0.56 20.80 -1.42
N MET A 412 0.04 19.71 -1.96
CA MET A 412 -1.03 19.73 -2.94
C MET A 412 -2.30 20.42 -2.40
N THR A 413 -2.62 20.20 -1.14
CA THR A 413 -3.82 20.80 -0.52
C THR A 413 -3.76 22.31 -0.58
N THR A 414 -2.68 22.91 -0.10
CA THR A 414 -2.50 24.38 -0.10
C THR A 414 -2.40 24.95 -1.52
N GLU A 415 -1.66 24.28 -2.41
CA GLU A 415 -1.43 24.77 -3.79
C GLU A 415 -2.73 24.78 -4.61
N PHE A 416 -3.60 23.80 -4.42
CA PHE A 416 -4.78 23.62 -5.25
C PHE A 416 -6.10 24.04 -4.57
N SER A 417 -6.07 24.53 -3.33
CA SER A 417 -7.22 25.14 -2.69
C SER A 417 -7.45 26.58 -3.17
N TRP A 418 -8.72 26.94 -3.32
CA TRP A 418 -9.11 28.28 -3.72
C TRP A 418 -8.75 29.34 -2.68
N ASP A 419 -8.98 29.04 -1.41
CA ASP A 419 -8.72 29.93 -0.29
C ASP A 419 -8.31 29.18 1.00
N SER A 420 -8.06 29.94 2.07
CA SER A 420 -7.68 29.37 3.37
C SER A 420 -8.79 28.58 4.03
N LYS A 421 -10.06 28.93 3.81
CA LYS A 421 -11.22 28.22 4.40
C LYS A 421 -11.31 26.80 3.84
N GLU A 422 -11.15 26.67 2.53
CA GLU A 422 -11.08 25.36 1.88
C GLU A 422 -9.89 24.53 2.40
N THR A 423 -8.72 25.17 2.55
CA THR A 423 -7.53 24.51 3.09
C THR A 423 -7.75 24.02 4.54
N GLU A 424 -8.35 24.84 5.39
CA GLU A 424 -8.66 24.50 6.78
C GLU A 424 -9.68 23.37 6.89
N LEU A 425 -10.72 23.40 6.06
CA LEU A 425 -11.73 22.35 5.98
C LEU A 425 -11.10 21.00 5.60
N LEU A 426 -10.25 20.99 4.57
CA LEU A 426 -9.53 19.81 4.13
C LEU A 426 -8.58 19.29 5.22
N LYS A 427 -7.83 20.16 5.88
CA LYS A 427 -6.94 19.76 6.99
C LYS A 427 -7.71 19.13 8.14
N LYS A 428 -8.90 19.65 8.45
CA LYS A 428 -9.73 19.18 9.56
C LYS A 428 -10.37 17.82 9.30
N TYR A 429 -10.89 17.60 8.08
CA TYR A 429 -11.80 16.49 7.83
C TYR A 429 -11.32 15.47 6.81
N ASN A 430 -10.28 15.76 6.00
CA ASN A 430 -9.92 14.92 4.87
C ASN A 430 -9.60 13.47 5.30
N THR A 431 -8.87 13.28 6.39
CA THR A 431 -8.51 11.93 6.87
C THR A 431 -9.75 11.11 7.25
N VAL A 432 -10.65 11.68 8.07
CA VAL A 432 -11.85 10.95 8.50
C VAL A 432 -12.81 10.68 7.33
N THR A 433 -12.93 11.62 6.41
CA THR A 433 -13.83 11.45 5.25
C THR A 433 -13.25 10.54 4.18
N ASN A 434 -11.95 10.51 3.98
CA ASN A 434 -11.29 9.53 3.10
C ASN A 434 -11.45 8.10 3.63
N ASN A 435 -11.22 7.89 4.93
CA ASN A 435 -11.44 6.59 5.56
C ASN A 435 -12.89 6.14 5.41
N LEU A 436 -13.85 7.03 5.69
CA LEU A 436 -15.26 6.71 5.59
C LEU A 436 -15.70 6.50 4.13
N HIS A 437 -15.14 7.25 3.17
CA HIS A 437 -15.37 7.04 1.74
C HIS A 437 -14.93 5.62 1.35
N THR A 438 -13.71 5.22 1.74
CA THR A 438 -13.19 3.87 1.48
C THR A 438 -14.09 2.80 2.12
N ASP A 439 -14.48 2.98 3.38
CA ASP A 439 -15.36 2.01 4.07
C ASP A 439 -16.72 1.87 3.37
N LEU A 440 -17.34 2.99 2.94
CA LEU A 440 -18.62 2.97 2.20
C LEU A 440 -18.46 2.36 0.81
N HIS A 441 -17.36 2.65 0.10
CA HIS A 441 -17.03 2.10 -1.20
C HIS A 441 -16.92 0.56 -1.12
N GLU A 442 -16.12 0.06 -0.19
CA GLU A 442 -15.87 -1.39 -0.04
C GLU A 442 -17.06 -2.14 0.55
N CYS A 443 -17.63 -1.62 1.65
CA CYS A 443 -18.68 -2.35 2.38
C CYS A 443 -20.04 -2.32 1.67
N LEU A 444 -20.36 -1.24 0.99
CA LEU A 444 -21.66 -0.99 0.38
C LEU A 444 -21.59 -0.78 -1.13
N GLY A 445 -20.64 0.03 -1.60
CA GLY A 445 -20.51 0.39 -2.99
C GLY A 445 -20.54 -0.86 -3.88
N HIS A 446 -19.55 -1.74 -3.74
CA HIS A 446 -19.51 -3.00 -4.48
C HIS A 446 -20.65 -3.98 -4.13
N GLY A 447 -21.16 -3.88 -2.91
CA GLY A 447 -22.23 -4.76 -2.42
C GLY A 447 -23.64 -4.41 -2.90
N SER A 448 -23.88 -3.17 -3.36
CA SER A 448 -25.21 -2.65 -3.72
C SER A 448 -25.66 -3.03 -5.12
N GLY A 449 -26.97 -2.92 -5.35
CA GLY A 449 -27.60 -3.12 -6.65
C GLY A 449 -27.52 -4.57 -7.17
N GLN A 450 -28.35 -4.90 -8.14
CA GLN A 450 -28.41 -6.23 -8.78
C GLN A 450 -28.50 -6.13 -10.30
N LEU A 451 -28.09 -7.18 -10.98
CA LEU A 451 -28.35 -7.35 -12.40
C LEU A 451 -29.81 -7.76 -12.61
N LEU A 452 -30.39 -7.35 -13.74
CA LEU A 452 -31.68 -7.90 -14.17
C LEU A 452 -31.51 -9.36 -14.62
N GLU A 453 -32.60 -10.12 -14.53
CA GLU A 453 -32.61 -11.50 -14.99
C GLU A 453 -32.22 -11.59 -16.48
N GLY A 454 -31.27 -12.45 -16.79
CA GLY A 454 -30.73 -12.62 -18.15
C GLY A 454 -29.59 -11.69 -18.53
N THR A 455 -29.23 -10.71 -17.69
CA THR A 455 -28.06 -9.87 -17.94
C THR A 455 -26.76 -10.61 -17.64
N SER A 456 -25.86 -10.67 -18.61
CA SER A 456 -24.53 -11.25 -18.42
C SER A 456 -23.68 -10.38 -17.49
N PRO A 457 -22.98 -10.95 -16.49
CA PRO A 457 -22.03 -10.21 -15.66
C PRO A 457 -20.90 -9.53 -16.48
N ASN A 458 -20.60 -10.06 -17.67
CA ASN A 458 -19.56 -9.56 -18.57
C ASN A 458 -20.11 -8.66 -19.69
N ALA A 459 -21.36 -8.20 -19.61
CA ALA A 459 -22.01 -7.41 -20.66
C ALA A 459 -21.25 -6.13 -21.00
N LEU A 460 -20.65 -5.48 -19.99
CA LEU A 460 -19.93 -4.21 -20.16
C LEU A 460 -18.49 -4.36 -20.62
N LYS A 461 -17.98 -5.59 -20.78
CA LYS A 461 -16.64 -5.91 -21.34
C LYS A 461 -15.52 -5.06 -20.69
N GLU A 462 -14.70 -4.39 -21.52
CA GLU A 462 -13.57 -3.55 -21.11
C GLU A 462 -13.96 -2.33 -20.28
N TYR A 463 -15.22 -1.90 -20.31
CA TYR A 463 -15.73 -0.79 -19.50
C TYR A 463 -16.28 -1.26 -18.14
N SER A 464 -16.34 -2.56 -17.87
CA SER A 464 -16.90 -3.10 -16.63
C SER A 464 -16.17 -2.58 -15.40
N SER A 465 -14.83 -2.66 -15.39
CA SER A 465 -14.02 -2.23 -14.24
C SER A 465 -14.15 -0.74 -13.95
N PRO A 466 -13.91 0.20 -14.89
CA PRO A 466 -14.03 1.62 -14.58
C PRO A 466 -15.46 2.06 -14.22
N LEU A 467 -16.49 1.41 -14.74
CA LEU A 467 -17.88 1.70 -14.38
C LEU A 467 -18.24 1.17 -12.98
N GLU A 468 -17.72 0.00 -12.61
CA GLU A 468 -17.94 -0.56 -11.26
C GLU A 468 -17.26 0.27 -10.19
N GLU A 469 -15.99 0.66 -10.41
CA GLU A 469 -15.26 1.55 -9.50
C GLU A 469 -15.95 2.92 -9.37
N ALA A 470 -16.42 3.47 -10.47
CA ALA A 470 -17.19 4.72 -10.46
C ALA A 470 -18.51 4.58 -9.68
N ARG A 471 -19.20 3.45 -9.83
CA ARG A 471 -20.45 3.18 -9.14
C ARG A 471 -20.24 3.04 -7.62
N ALA A 472 -19.18 2.36 -7.20
CA ALA A 472 -18.84 2.22 -5.79
C ALA A 472 -18.40 3.57 -5.18
N ASP A 473 -17.57 4.33 -5.88
CA ASP A 473 -17.15 5.68 -5.47
C ASP A 473 -18.34 6.64 -5.31
N ILE A 474 -19.24 6.68 -6.30
CA ILE A 474 -20.36 7.63 -6.27
C ILE A 474 -21.42 7.21 -5.25
N PHE A 475 -21.58 5.92 -4.96
CA PHE A 475 -22.40 5.43 -3.86
C PHE A 475 -21.88 6.00 -2.53
N ALA A 476 -20.58 5.89 -2.29
CA ALA A 476 -19.94 6.46 -1.10
C ALA A 476 -20.12 7.97 -1.03
N LEU A 477 -19.86 8.71 -2.12
CA LEU A 477 -20.02 10.17 -2.17
C LEU A 477 -21.46 10.59 -1.87
N TYR A 478 -22.45 9.94 -2.46
CA TYR A 478 -23.86 10.26 -2.23
C TYR A 478 -24.24 10.15 -0.76
N TYR A 479 -23.76 9.10 -0.08
CA TYR A 479 -24.06 8.86 1.33
C TYR A 479 -23.17 9.63 2.30
N LEU A 480 -21.99 10.07 1.94
CA LEU A 480 -21.16 10.94 2.79
C LEU A 480 -21.87 12.22 3.21
N ALA A 481 -22.78 12.74 2.36
CA ALA A 481 -23.62 13.90 2.67
C ALA A 481 -24.97 13.53 3.32
N ASP A 482 -25.16 12.29 3.76
CA ASP A 482 -26.40 11.86 4.39
C ASP A 482 -26.35 12.03 5.92
N PRO A 483 -27.35 12.68 6.56
CA PRO A 483 -27.41 12.81 8.01
C PRO A 483 -27.35 11.49 8.77
N LYS A 484 -27.70 10.38 8.11
CA LYS A 484 -27.64 9.04 8.70
C LYS A 484 -26.25 8.70 9.24
N LEU A 485 -25.17 9.14 8.60
CA LEU A 485 -23.82 8.87 9.07
C LEU A 485 -23.48 9.60 10.38
N VAL A 486 -24.04 10.80 10.59
CA VAL A 486 -23.95 11.53 11.85
C VAL A 486 -24.81 10.86 12.93
N GLU A 487 -26.04 10.44 12.58
CA GLU A 487 -26.93 9.67 13.46
C GLU A 487 -26.25 8.37 13.96
N LEU A 488 -25.55 7.68 13.07
CA LEU A 488 -24.81 6.45 13.38
C LEU A 488 -23.50 6.72 14.15
N GLY A 489 -23.10 7.98 14.35
CA GLY A 489 -21.89 8.36 15.06
C GLY A 489 -20.58 8.09 14.32
N ILE A 490 -20.62 7.88 12.99
CA ILE A 490 -19.45 7.58 12.15
C ILE A 490 -18.96 8.76 11.31
N LEU A 491 -19.74 9.83 11.21
CA LEU A 491 -19.33 11.13 10.67
C LEU A 491 -19.43 12.18 11.78
N PRO A 492 -18.42 13.04 12.00
CA PRO A 492 -18.42 13.95 13.16
C PRO A 492 -19.48 15.05 13.10
N ASP A 493 -19.72 15.60 11.93
CA ASP A 493 -20.72 16.63 11.67
C ASP A 493 -21.01 16.77 10.17
N MET A 494 -22.05 17.53 9.81
CA MET A 494 -22.47 17.74 8.42
C MET A 494 -21.58 18.72 7.62
N GLU A 495 -20.54 19.30 8.21
CA GLU A 495 -19.54 20.05 7.44
C GLU A 495 -18.46 19.13 6.85
N ALA A 496 -18.25 17.96 7.46
CA ALA A 496 -17.17 17.05 7.11
C ALA A 496 -17.24 16.56 5.65
N TYR A 497 -18.43 16.19 5.14
CA TYR A 497 -18.56 15.66 3.77
C TYR A 497 -18.06 16.63 2.69
N LYS A 498 -18.10 17.94 2.95
CA LYS A 498 -17.64 18.97 2.01
C LYS A 498 -16.16 18.80 1.68
N ALA A 499 -15.33 18.33 2.65
CA ALA A 499 -13.92 18.05 2.42
C ALA A 499 -13.73 16.93 1.40
N SER A 500 -14.51 15.84 1.51
CA SER A 500 -14.48 14.75 0.55
C SER A 500 -14.90 15.21 -0.85
N TYR A 501 -15.96 15.97 -0.97
CA TYR A 501 -16.45 16.49 -2.25
C TYR A 501 -15.42 17.37 -2.93
N ILE A 502 -14.81 18.33 -2.20
CA ILE A 502 -13.74 19.18 -2.72
C ILE A 502 -12.55 18.33 -3.18
N SER A 503 -12.11 17.42 -2.34
CA SER A 503 -10.96 16.55 -2.64
C SER A 503 -11.23 15.68 -3.87
N TYR A 504 -12.40 15.06 -3.95
CA TYR A 504 -12.76 14.14 -5.03
C TYR A 504 -12.91 14.86 -6.38
N ILE A 505 -13.69 15.95 -6.43
CA ILE A 505 -13.92 16.74 -7.66
C ILE A 505 -12.58 17.29 -8.16
N ARG A 506 -11.79 17.91 -7.29
CA ARG A 506 -10.48 18.46 -7.65
C ARG A 506 -9.53 17.37 -8.17
N ASN A 507 -9.52 16.21 -7.53
CA ASN A 507 -8.69 15.10 -7.96
C ASN A 507 -9.15 14.58 -9.34
N GLY A 508 -10.44 14.39 -9.53
CA GLY A 508 -11.01 13.86 -10.77
C GLY A 508 -10.77 14.73 -12.00
N ILE A 509 -10.98 16.05 -11.86
CA ILE A 509 -10.85 16.98 -13.01
C ILE A 509 -9.41 17.46 -13.20
N PHE A 510 -8.55 17.45 -12.17
CA PHE A 510 -7.30 18.18 -12.24
C PHE A 510 -6.09 17.47 -11.63
N THR A 511 -6.07 17.22 -10.32
CA THR A 511 -4.80 16.89 -9.65
C THR A 511 -4.28 15.48 -9.93
N GLN A 512 -5.12 14.52 -10.26
CA GLN A 512 -4.65 13.17 -10.62
C GLN A 512 -3.83 13.13 -11.93
N PHE A 513 -3.97 14.13 -12.80
CA PHE A 513 -3.28 14.16 -14.09
C PHE A 513 -1.76 14.35 -13.97
N VAL A 514 -1.25 14.73 -12.80
CA VAL A 514 0.21 14.76 -12.53
C VAL A 514 0.87 13.40 -12.78
N ARG A 515 0.12 12.30 -12.64
CA ARG A 515 0.59 10.92 -12.80
C ARG A 515 0.59 10.43 -14.25
N ILE A 516 0.07 11.23 -15.18
CA ILE A 516 -0.10 10.84 -16.59
C ILE A 516 0.89 11.64 -17.42
N ASP A 517 1.50 11.01 -18.41
CA ASP A 517 2.38 11.70 -19.34
C ASP A 517 1.61 12.64 -20.26
N GLU A 518 2.20 13.80 -20.56
CA GLU A 518 1.55 14.79 -21.43
C GLU A 518 1.15 14.19 -22.79
N GLY A 519 -0.10 14.42 -23.16
CA GLY A 519 -0.68 13.91 -24.40
C GLY A 519 -1.16 12.46 -24.34
N LYS A 520 -1.10 11.80 -23.20
CA LYS A 520 -1.70 10.48 -22.98
C LYS A 520 -3.09 10.60 -22.37
N ASP A 521 -3.91 9.60 -22.65
CA ASP A 521 -5.24 9.45 -22.09
C ASP A 521 -5.17 8.78 -20.70
N VAL A 522 -6.24 8.93 -19.91
CA VAL A 522 -6.43 8.18 -18.67
C VAL A 522 -6.78 6.73 -19.02
N THR A 523 -6.02 5.77 -18.51
CA THR A 523 -6.20 4.33 -18.82
C THR A 523 -6.49 3.47 -17.60
N GLN A 524 -6.12 3.91 -16.39
CA GLN A 524 -6.32 3.16 -15.15
C GLN A 524 -7.77 3.32 -14.66
N ALA A 525 -8.43 2.20 -14.31
CA ALA A 525 -9.87 2.12 -14.03
C ALA A 525 -10.38 3.11 -12.98
N HIS A 526 -9.76 3.18 -11.80
CA HIS A 526 -10.15 4.14 -10.76
C HIS A 526 -9.96 5.60 -11.20
N MET A 527 -8.92 5.90 -11.97
CA MET A 527 -8.69 7.24 -12.49
C MET A 527 -9.72 7.63 -13.56
N GLN A 528 -10.12 6.68 -14.41
CA GLN A 528 -11.20 6.86 -15.39
C GLN A 528 -12.54 7.10 -14.70
N GLY A 529 -12.89 6.27 -13.73
CA GLY A 529 -14.12 6.42 -12.93
C GLY A 529 -14.18 7.76 -12.22
N ARG A 530 -13.11 8.14 -11.52
CA ARG A 530 -13.03 9.42 -10.81
C ARG A 530 -13.12 10.62 -11.75
N LYS A 531 -12.43 10.56 -12.89
CA LYS A 531 -12.52 11.62 -13.90
C LYS A 531 -13.92 11.71 -14.48
N MET A 532 -14.51 10.58 -14.83
CA MET A 532 -15.86 10.53 -15.39
C MET A 532 -16.88 11.16 -14.46
N ILE A 533 -16.89 10.81 -13.17
CA ILE A 533 -17.80 11.40 -12.18
C ILE A 533 -17.60 12.91 -12.09
N ALA A 534 -16.36 13.35 -11.91
CA ALA A 534 -16.07 14.76 -11.68
C ALA A 534 -16.36 15.63 -12.92
N GLU A 535 -16.00 15.17 -14.11
CA GLU A 535 -16.24 15.87 -15.38
C GLU A 535 -17.73 15.88 -15.72
N TRP A 536 -18.43 14.76 -15.54
CA TRP A 536 -19.86 14.67 -15.76
C TRP A 536 -20.61 15.67 -14.86
N CYS A 537 -20.30 15.72 -13.57
CA CYS A 537 -20.91 16.67 -12.64
C CYS A 537 -20.56 18.13 -13.00
N TYR A 538 -19.34 18.39 -13.44
CA TYR A 538 -18.95 19.72 -13.90
C TYR A 538 -19.78 20.16 -15.11
N GLU A 539 -19.93 19.30 -16.12
CA GLU A 539 -20.67 19.61 -17.33
C GLU A 539 -22.19 19.77 -17.08
N HIS A 540 -22.80 18.86 -16.30
CA HIS A 540 -24.24 18.90 -16.01
C HIS A 540 -24.61 19.97 -14.98
N GLY A 541 -23.65 20.38 -14.14
CA GLY A 541 -23.82 21.45 -13.17
C GLY A 541 -23.60 22.87 -13.71
N LYS A 542 -23.17 23.04 -14.98
CA LYS A 542 -22.76 24.34 -15.57
C LYS A 542 -23.87 25.40 -15.54
N GLU A 543 -25.08 25.05 -15.93
CA GLU A 543 -26.19 26.02 -16.01
C GLU A 543 -26.53 26.62 -14.63
N ASN A 544 -26.36 25.83 -13.57
CA ASN A 544 -26.63 26.22 -12.19
C ASN A 544 -25.36 26.68 -11.46
N ASN A 545 -24.21 26.71 -12.13
CA ASN A 545 -22.91 27.07 -11.58
C ASN A 545 -22.55 26.31 -10.31
N ILE A 546 -22.83 24.98 -10.30
CA ILE A 546 -22.62 24.09 -9.14
C ILE A 546 -21.11 23.95 -8.88
N ILE A 547 -20.33 23.69 -9.94
CA ILE A 547 -18.87 23.68 -9.91
C ILE A 547 -18.38 24.76 -10.86
N GLU A 548 -17.55 25.66 -10.36
CA GLU A 548 -17.04 26.79 -11.14
C GLU A 548 -15.54 26.67 -11.37
N LYS A 549 -15.12 26.81 -12.63
CA LYS A 549 -13.71 26.96 -13.00
C LYS A 549 -13.29 28.43 -12.80
N ARG A 550 -12.49 28.71 -11.78
CA ARG A 550 -11.99 30.04 -11.42
C ARG A 550 -10.51 30.20 -11.75
N SER A 551 -10.09 31.44 -11.97
CA SER A 551 -8.68 31.78 -12.13
C SER A 551 -8.24 32.81 -11.09
N LYS A 552 -7.05 32.60 -10.52
CA LYS A 552 -6.41 33.52 -9.59
C LYS A 552 -4.90 33.45 -9.78
N ASP A 553 -4.26 34.57 -9.98
CA ASP A 553 -2.81 34.68 -10.18
C ASP A 553 -2.28 33.76 -11.33
N GLY A 554 -3.07 33.66 -12.41
CA GLY A 554 -2.76 32.83 -13.57
C GLY A 554 -2.86 31.30 -13.32
N LYS A 555 -3.47 30.89 -12.20
CA LYS A 555 -3.70 29.49 -11.82
C LYS A 555 -5.19 29.16 -11.89
N THR A 556 -5.49 27.93 -12.33
CA THR A 556 -6.86 27.40 -12.40
C THR A 556 -7.26 26.70 -11.11
N TYR A 557 -8.52 26.87 -10.72
CA TYR A 557 -9.15 26.20 -9.57
C TYR A 557 -10.55 25.75 -9.95
N PHE A 558 -11.02 24.64 -9.34
CA PHE A 558 -12.40 24.18 -9.42
C PHE A 558 -13.04 24.33 -8.04
N VAL A 559 -14.07 25.17 -7.96
CA VAL A 559 -14.71 25.56 -6.71
C VAL A 559 -16.15 25.08 -6.71
N ILE A 560 -16.55 24.39 -5.65
CA ILE A 560 -17.92 23.95 -5.46
C ILE A 560 -18.72 25.10 -4.81
N ASN A 561 -19.71 25.61 -5.51
CA ASN A 561 -20.59 26.68 -5.03
C ASN A 561 -21.84 26.14 -4.31
N ASP A 562 -22.34 24.96 -4.73
CA ASP A 562 -23.53 24.33 -4.15
C ASP A 562 -23.30 22.84 -3.92
N PHE A 563 -23.11 22.47 -2.65
CA PHE A 563 -22.83 21.09 -2.24
C PHE A 563 -24.08 20.19 -2.28
N GLU A 564 -25.25 20.73 -2.00
CA GLU A 564 -26.52 19.98 -2.04
C GLU A 564 -26.93 19.69 -3.49
N ALA A 565 -26.78 20.65 -4.37
CA ALA A 565 -27.01 20.43 -5.80
C ALA A 565 -25.99 19.42 -6.37
N LEU A 566 -24.73 19.43 -5.91
CA LEU A 566 -23.73 18.43 -6.29
C LEU A 566 -24.11 17.03 -5.80
N ARG A 567 -24.64 16.90 -4.57
CA ARG A 567 -25.18 15.63 -4.07
C ARG A 567 -26.30 15.11 -4.98
N SER A 568 -27.18 16.00 -5.45
CA SER A 568 -28.27 15.63 -6.36
C SER A 568 -27.71 15.07 -7.69
N LEU A 569 -26.69 15.71 -8.26
CA LEU A 569 -26.00 15.18 -9.45
C LEU A 569 -25.35 13.83 -9.21
N PHE A 570 -24.75 13.61 -8.03
CA PHE A 570 -24.24 12.28 -7.68
C PHE A 570 -25.36 11.24 -7.64
N GLY A 571 -26.53 11.57 -7.13
CA GLY A 571 -27.69 10.67 -7.12
C GLY A 571 -28.18 10.33 -8.53
N GLU A 572 -28.25 11.30 -9.42
CA GLU A 572 -28.63 11.09 -10.83
C GLU A 572 -27.64 10.18 -11.55
N LEU A 573 -26.34 10.44 -11.40
CA LEU A 573 -25.31 9.63 -12.04
C LEU A 573 -25.21 8.22 -11.42
N LEU A 574 -25.42 8.08 -10.11
CA LEU A 574 -25.50 6.77 -9.45
C LEU A 574 -26.64 5.93 -10.01
N SER A 575 -27.82 6.54 -10.19
CA SER A 575 -28.98 5.88 -10.78
C SER A 575 -28.69 5.39 -12.21
N GLU A 576 -28.03 6.21 -13.03
CA GLU A 576 -27.67 5.86 -14.39
C GLU A 576 -26.58 4.77 -14.44
N LEU A 577 -25.54 4.86 -13.62
CA LEU A 577 -24.51 3.82 -13.53
C LEU A 577 -25.08 2.47 -13.09
N GLN A 578 -26.01 2.48 -12.13
CA GLN A 578 -26.68 1.25 -11.71
C GLN A 578 -27.58 0.70 -12.83
N ARG A 579 -28.32 1.54 -13.56
CA ARG A 579 -29.11 1.12 -14.72
C ARG A 579 -28.21 0.43 -15.76
N ILE A 580 -27.13 1.10 -16.16
CA ILE A 580 -26.17 0.57 -17.14
C ILE A 580 -25.64 -0.80 -16.72
N LYS A 581 -25.26 -0.95 -15.45
CA LYS A 581 -24.79 -2.24 -14.91
C LYS A 581 -25.89 -3.28 -14.91
N SER A 582 -27.09 -2.91 -14.41
CA SER A 582 -28.20 -3.84 -14.22
C SER A 582 -28.77 -4.37 -15.54
N GLU A 583 -28.81 -3.53 -16.57
CA GLU A 583 -29.31 -3.86 -17.90
C GLU A 583 -28.21 -4.39 -18.84
N GLY A 584 -26.93 -4.24 -18.46
CA GLY A 584 -25.80 -4.59 -19.30
C GLY A 584 -25.64 -3.69 -20.54
N ASP A 585 -26.02 -2.40 -20.39
CA ASP A 585 -26.04 -1.41 -21.48
C ASP A 585 -24.60 -0.97 -21.84
N TYR A 586 -23.96 -1.77 -22.68
CA TYR A 586 -22.59 -1.55 -23.13
C TYR A 586 -22.39 -0.18 -23.79
N ASP A 587 -23.31 0.23 -24.66
CA ASP A 587 -23.17 1.47 -25.44
C ASP A 587 -23.26 2.71 -24.57
N ALA A 588 -24.16 2.73 -23.60
CA ALA A 588 -24.25 3.81 -22.61
C ALA A 588 -23.00 3.85 -21.72
N GLY A 589 -22.53 2.71 -21.23
CA GLY A 589 -21.32 2.61 -20.41
C GLY A 589 -20.07 3.09 -21.16
N LYS A 590 -19.90 2.63 -22.40
CA LYS A 590 -18.84 3.08 -23.30
C LYS A 590 -18.89 4.60 -23.49
N ASN A 591 -20.07 5.13 -23.81
CA ASN A 591 -20.23 6.57 -24.04
C ASN A 591 -19.85 7.41 -22.80
N LEU A 592 -20.24 7.00 -21.59
CA LEU A 592 -19.85 7.70 -20.37
C LEU A 592 -18.33 7.74 -20.18
N ILE A 593 -17.65 6.59 -20.30
CA ILE A 593 -16.21 6.51 -20.07
C ILE A 593 -15.43 7.24 -21.18
N GLU A 594 -15.80 7.06 -22.46
CA GLU A 594 -15.08 7.72 -23.55
C GLU A 594 -15.30 9.23 -23.57
N THR A 595 -16.48 9.70 -23.21
CA THR A 595 -16.80 11.13 -23.18
C THR A 595 -16.15 11.85 -21.99
N TYR A 596 -16.26 11.28 -20.79
CA TYR A 596 -15.90 11.97 -19.54
C TYR A 596 -14.67 11.36 -18.84
N GLY A 597 -14.33 10.10 -19.06
CA GLY A 597 -13.32 9.36 -18.30
C GLY A 597 -11.91 9.35 -18.87
N MET A 598 -11.73 9.61 -20.15
CA MET A 598 -10.45 9.33 -20.82
C MET A 598 -9.64 10.59 -21.19
N LYS A 599 -10.24 11.53 -21.89
CA LYS A 599 -9.52 12.66 -22.49
C LYS A 599 -9.20 13.75 -21.48
N ILE A 600 -7.97 14.25 -21.50
CA ILE A 600 -7.50 15.33 -20.64
C ILE A 600 -7.36 16.61 -21.46
N ASP A 601 -7.87 17.74 -20.93
CA ASP A 601 -7.60 19.06 -21.50
C ASP A 601 -6.10 19.33 -21.48
N PRO A 602 -5.45 19.55 -22.65
CA PRO A 602 -3.99 19.70 -22.73
C PRO A 602 -3.45 20.92 -21.95
N GLN A 603 -4.25 21.99 -21.82
CA GLN A 603 -3.83 23.18 -21.07
C GLN A 603 -3.86 22.92 -19.57
N LEU A 604 -4.92 22.27 -19.06
CA LEU A 604 -5.01 21.86 -17.67
C LEU A 604 -3.93 20.84 -17.32
N HIS A 605 -3.66 19.89 -18.21
CA HIS A 605 -2.62 18.89 -18.00
C HIS A 605 -1.24 19.54 -17.83
N LYS A 606 -0.87 20.44 -18.75
CA LYS A 606 0.38 21.17 -18.68
C LYS A 606 0.46 22.06 -17.43
N GLU A 607 -0.64 22.72 -17.08
CA GLU A 607 -0.70 23.57 -15.89
C GLU A 607 -0.48 22.76 -14.61
N VAL A 608 -1.20 21.65 -14.42
CA VAL A 608 -1.09 20.86 -13.19
C VAL A 608 0.30 20.25 -13.03
N LYS A 609 0.89 19.74 -14.11
CA LYS A 609 2.28 19.23 -14.08
C LYS A 609 3.28 20.33 -13.71
N LYS A 610 3.15 21.53 -14.28
CA LYS A 610 4.00 22.67 -13.96
C LYS A 610 3.85 23.09 -12.49
N ARG A 611 2.61 23.19 -11.98
CA ARG A 611 2.34 23.55 -10.58
C ARG A 611 2.89 22.50 -9.63
N TYR A 612 2.66 21.22 -9.91
CA TYR A 612 3.20 20.11 -9.13
C TYR A 612 4.73 20.14 -9.08
N ALA A 613 5.39 20.32 -10.22
CA ALA A 613 6.84 20.42 -10.30
C ALA A 613 7.39 21.58 -9.44
N SER A 614 6.66 22.72 -9.37
CA SER A 614 7.07 23.88 -8.55
C SER A 614 6.98 23.62 -7.04
N LEU A 615 6.24 22.61 -6.61
CA LEU A 615 6.17 22.20 -5.21
C LEU A 615 7.46 21.46 -4.79
N ASN A 616 8.20 20.91 -5.74
CA ASN A 616 9.39 20.10 -5.50
C ASN A 616 9.13 18.96 -4.48
N LEU A 617 7.95 18.35 -4.58
CA LEU A 617 7.57 17.21 -3.74
C LEU A 617 8.38 15.99 -4.13
N LYS A 618 8.83 15.24 -3.14
CA LYS A 618 9.49 13.95 -3.38
C LYS A 618 8.43 12.93 -3.81
N PRO A 619 8.58 12.28 -4.98
CA PRO A 619 7.54 11.38 -5.50
C PRO A 619 7.39 10.07 -4.73
N TYR A 620 8.48 9.59 -4.12
CA TYR A 620 8.51 8.32 -3.41
C TYR A 620 8.50 8.52 -1.90
N GLY A 621 7.84 7.63 -1.19
CA GLY A 621 7.78 7.62 0.27
C GLY A 621 7.93 6.22 0.83
N GLY A 622 8.58 6.11 1.97
CA GLY A 622 8.67 4.85 2.70
C GLY A 622 8.84 5.09 4.19
N PHE A 623 8.70 4.04 4.96
CA PHE A 623 8.49 4.10 6.39
C PHE A 623 9.72 3.70 7.20
N ILE A 624 9.85 4.30 8.37
CA ILE A 624 10.67 3.80 9.46
C ILE A 624 9.73 3.07 10.43
N ASN A 625 10.03 1.82 10.73
CA ASN A 625 9.31 1.07 11.76
C ASN A 625 9.48 1.73 13.13
N PRO A 626 8.43 1.77 13.96
CA PRO A 626 8.56 2.10 15.36
C PRO A 626 9.43 1.08 16.12
N ASP A 627 10.05 1.50 17.20
CA ASP A 627 10.71 0.59 18.15
C ASP A 627 9.62 -0.05 19.03
N ILE A 628 9.56 -1.40 19.00
CA ILE A 628 8.60 -2.21 19.75
C ILE A 628 9.34 -3.05 20.79
#